data_774e426b2d9411031d57f3f4a6e8187f
#
_entry.id   774e426b2d9411031d57f3f4a6e8187f
#
_cell.length_a   1.000
_cell.length_b   1.000
_cell.length_c   1.000
_cell.angle_alpha   90.00
_cell.angle_beta   90.00
_cell.angle_gamma   90.00
#
_symmetry.space_group_name_H-M   'P 1'
#
loop_
_entity.id
_entity.type
_entity.pdbx_description
1 polymer ?
#
loop_
_entity_poly.entity_id
_entity_poly.type
_entity_poly.pdbx_seq_one_letter_code
_entity_poly.pdbx_strand_id
1 'polypeptide(L)'
;MSMHEASCLAGLSFNKAGLGIVHAMAHQLGGQFHVPHGLANSMLLLYVIGFNCSRNQEVAKKYAHLSAKLGFASHKASDGDKIGALLEAIVKLQRTLECPMTLTEFGVDKATSEPKLNLMADRALEDMCYRFNPYPANHDDLIGLYKKIL
;
A
#
# COMPACT_ATOMS: atom_id res chain seq x y z
N MET A 1 -7.49 19.15 -13.63
CA MET A 1 -6.93 19.10 -12.26
C MET A 1 -5.45 18.76 -12.36
N SER A 2 -4.58 19.57 -11.79
CA SER A 2 -3.13 19.32 -11.77
C SER A 2 -2.77 18.28 -10.71
N MET A 3 -1.58 17.68 -10.80
CA MET A 3 -1.06 16.74 -9.79
C MET A 3 -0.99 17.39 -8.40
N HIS A 4 -0.63 18.68 -8.34
CA HIS A 4 -0.58 19.44 -7.10
C HIS A 4 -1.95 19.57 -6.41
N GLU A 5 -2.99 19.92 -7.19
CA GLU A 5 -4.38 19.98 -6.68
C GLU A 5 -4.86 18.61 -6.21
N ALA A 6 -4.58 17.54 -6.99
CA ALA A 6 -4.94 16.19 -6.62
C ALA A 6 -4.28 15.75 -5.30
N SER A 7 -3.00 16.07 -5.12
CA SER A 7 -2.25 15.79 -3.88
C SER A 7 -2.82 16.56 -2.69
N CYS A 8 -3.18 17.82 -2.87
CA CYS A 8 -3.82 18.64 -1.83
C CYS A 8 -5.17 18.04 -1.39
N LEU A 9 -6.02 17.67 -2.36
CA LEU A 9 -7.32 17.04 -2.07
C LEU A 9 -7.16 15.69 -1.37
N ALA A 10 -6.17 14.88 -1.77
CA ALA A 10 -5.83 13.65 -1.08
C ALA A 10 -5.42 13.93 0.38
N GLY A 11 -4.58 14.94 0.62
CA GLY A 11 -4.18 15.38 1.96
C GLY A 11 -5.37 15.74 2.85
N LEU A 12 -6.29 16.53 2.34
CA LEU A 12 -7.53 16.89 3.04
C LEU A 12 -8.39 15.66 3.36
N SER A 13 -8.49 14.71 2.43
CA SER A 13 -9.25 13.47 2.61
C SER A 13 -8.67 12.61 3.73
N PHE A 14 -7.38 12.28 3.67
CA PHE A 14 -6.80 11.38 4.65
C PHE A 14 -6.57 12.02 6.02
N ASN A 15 -6.47 13.34 6.10
CA ASN A 15 -6.45 14.03 7.39
C ASN A 15 -7.73 13.76 8.21
N LYS A 16 -8.85 13.51 7.53
CA LYS A 16 -10.12 13.17 8.17
C LYS A 16 -10.34 11.66 8.30
N ALA A 17 -9.95 10.88 7.29
CA ALA A 17 -10.21 9.44 7.22
C ALA A 17 -9.14 8.59 7.93
N GLY A 18 -7.97 9.14 8.16
CA GLY A 18 -6.78 8.40 8.55
C GLY A 18 -6.10 7.69 7.37
N LEU A 19 -4.95 7.08 7.62
CA LEU A 19 -4.14 6.44 6.58
C LEU A 19 -4.21 4.92 6.71
N GLY A 20 -3.62 4.20 7.51
CA GLY A 20 -3.66 2.74 7.62
C GLY A 20 -2.26 2.12 7.53
N ILE A 21 -2.21 0.78 7.41
CA ILE A 21 -0.94 0.04 7.49
C ILE A 21 0.02 0.33 6.36
N VAL A 22 -0.42 0.80 5.19
CA VAL A 22 0.51 1.23 4.13
C VAL A 22 1.48 2.27 4.69
N HIS A 23 0.96 3.32 5.33
CA HIS A 23 1.78 4.40 5.88
C HIS A 23 2.55 3.96 7.13
N ALA A 24 1.92 3.20 8.03
CA ALA A 24 2.60 2.66 9.21
C ALA A 24 3.85 1.84 8.82
N MET A 25 3.75 1.02 7.79
CA MET A 25 4.85 0.24 7.24
C MET A 25 5.86 1.10 6.46
N ALA A 26 5.37 2.06 5.65
CA ALA A 26 6.23 2.94 4.86
C ALA A 26 7.13 3.82 5.73
N HIS A 27 6.64 4.28 6.89
CA HIS A 27 7.44 5.03 7.86
C HIS A 27 8.67 4.23 8.32
N GLN A 28 8.53 2.92 8.48
CA GLN A 28 9.65 2.07 8.89
C GLN A 28 10.67 1.91 7.76
N LEU A 29 10.24 1.79 6.50
CA LEU A 29 11.16 1.76 5.35
C LEU A 29 11.94 3.08 5.24
N GLY A 30 11.29 4.21 5.46
CA GLY A 30 11.95 5.51 5.53
C GLY A 30 12.97 5.59 6.66
N GLY A 31 12.58 5.17 7.87
CA GLY A 31 13.43 5.22 9.07
C GLY A 31 14.61 4.25 9.04
N GLN A 32 14.48 3.06 8.42
CA GLN A 32 15.52 2.03 8.41
C GLN A 32 16.43 2.08 7.17
N PHE A 33 15.91 2.53 6.03
CA PHE A 33 16.60 2.42 4.74
C PHE A 33 16.58 3.72 3.93
N HIS A 34 16.06 4.81 4.51
CA HIS A 34 15.94 6.11 3.84
C HIS A 34 15.17 6.07 2.52
N VAL A 35 14.23 5.12 2.38
CA VAL A 35 13.33 5.07 1.23
C VAL A 35 12.46 6.32 1.24
N PRO A 36 12.40 7.10 0.15
CA PRO A 36 11.51 8.27 0.05
C PRO A 36 10.06 7.88 0.35
N HIS A 37 9.34 8.70 1.12
CA HIS A 37 8.01 8.38 1.65
C HIS A 37 7.01 7.91 0.57
N GLY A 38 6.90 8.64 -0.53
CA GLY A 38 6.01 8.28 -1.63
C GLY A 38 6.37 6.93 -2.27
N LEU A 39 7.66 6.65 -2.43
CA LEU A 39 8.16 5.39 -2.97
C LEU A 39 7.89 4.21 -2.01
N ALA A 40 8.14 4.39 -0.71
CA ALA A 40 7.83 3.37 0.30
C ALA A 40 6.34 3.00 0.30
N ASN A 41 5.45 4.00 0.23
CA ASN A 41 4.01 3.76 0.09
C ASN A 41 3.70 3.04 -1.23
N SER A 42 4.31 3.44 -2.34
CA SER A 42 4.12 2.81 -3.65
C SER A 42 4.46 1.32 -3.63
N MET A 43 5.61 0.93 -3.08
CA MET A 43 6.04 -0.47 -2.95
C MET A 43 5.04 -1.34 -2.20
N LEU A 44 4.44 -0.81 -1.12
CA LEU A 44 3.53 -1.54 -0.23
C LEU A 44 2.08 -1.57 -0.70
N LEU A 45 1.67 -0.56 -1.49
CA LEU A 45 0.26 -0.28 -1.80
C LEU A 45 -0.49 -1.49 -2.35
N LEU A 46 0.08 -2.18 -3.35
CA LEU A 46 -0.56 -3.33 -3.99
C LEU A 46 -0.86 -4.46 -3.01
N TYR A 47 0.12 -4.78 -2.19
CA TYR A 47 0.05 -5.89 -1.24
C TYR A 47 -0.92 -5.60 -0.11
N VAL A 48 -0.97 -4.36 0.36
CA VAL A 48 -1.90 -3.94 1.41
C VAL A 48 -3.33 -3.85 0.89
N ILE A 49 -3.57 -3.37 -0.34
CA ILE A 49 -4.90 -3.43 -0.96
C ILE A 49 -5.36 -4.89 -1.02
N GLY A 50 -4.53 -5.80 -1.56
CA GLY A 50 -4.83 -7.22 -1.64
C GLY A 50 -5.11 -7.84 -0.26
N PHE A 51 -4.30 -7.53 0.74
CA PHE A 51 -4.48 -7.98 2.12
C PHE A 51 -5.84 -7.52 2.69
N ASN A 52 -6.13 -6.23 2.63
CA ASN A 52 -7.37 -5.67 3.16
C ASN A 52 -8.61 -6.23 2.44
N CYS A 53 -8.56 -6.39 1.11
CA CYS A 53 -9.66 -6.99 0.34
C CYS A 53 -9.89 -8.45 0.69
N SER A 54 -8.84 -9.23 0.94
CA SER A 54 -8.96 -10.65 1.31
C SER A 54 -9.52 -10.87 2.72
N ARG A 55 -9.39 -9.87 3.60
CA ARG A 55 -9.79 -9.95 5.00
C ARG A 55 -11.12 -9.25 5.31
N ASN A 56 -11.57 -8.35 4.43
CA ASN A 56 -12.78 -7.56 4.66
C ASN A 56 -13.56 -7.36 3.35
N GLN A 57 -14.71 -8.05 3.25
CA GLN A 57 -15.54 -8.02 2.05
C GLN A 57 -16.11 -6.63 1.74
N GLU A 58 -16.42 -5.82 2.75
CA GLU A 58 -16.92 -4.45 2.52
C GLU A 58 -15.83 -3.54 1.96
N VAL A 59 -14.58 -3.76 2.36
CA VAL A 59 -13.42 -3.09 1.77
C VAL A 59 -13.22 -3.53 0.33
N ALA A 60 -13.31 -4.83 0.05
CA ALA A 60 -13.24 -5.35 -1.31
C ALA A 60 -14.29 -4.72 -2.24
N LYS A 61 -15.55 -4.61 -1.80
CA LYS A 61 -16.61 -3.92 -2.55
C LYS A 61 -16.28 -2.46 -2.83
N LYS A 62 -15.71 -1.73 -1.84
CA LYS A 62 -15.31 -0.32 -2.03
C LYS A 62 -14.22 -0.18 -3.10
N TYR A 63 -13.19 -1.03 -3.09
CA TYR A 63 -12.14 -1.02 -4.10
C TYR A 63 -12.69 -1.43 -5.48
N ALA A 64 -13.57 -2.44 -5.55
CA ALA A 64 -14.23 -2.83 -6.79
C ALA A 64 -15.08 -1.68 -7.38
N HIS A 65 -15.86 -0.99 -6.52
CA HIS A 65 -16.63 0.18 -6.94
C HIS A 65 -15.73 1.31 -7.45
N LEU A 66 -14.63 1.59 -6.74
CA LEU A 66 -13.65 2.60 -7.14
C LEU A 66 -13.04 2.27 -8.52
N SER A 67 -12.64 1.01 -8.74
CA SER A 67 -12.09 0.55 -10.01
C SER A 67 -13.04 0.79 -11.18
N ALA A 68 -14.30 0.42 -11.01
CA ALA A 68 -15.33 0.64 -12.04
C ALA A 68 -15.59 2.13 -12.27
N LYS A 69 -15.63 2.94 -11.21
CA LYS A 69 -15.84 4.39 -11.29
C LYS A 69 -14.70 5.10 -12.00
N LEU A 70 -13.46 4.60 -11.86
CA LEU A 70 -12.28 5.13 -12.55
C LEU A 70 -12.14 4.61 -13.99
N GLY A 71 -13.01 3.71 -14.43
CA GLY A 71 -13.01 3.16 -15.78
C GLY A 71 -11.96 2.07 -16.01
N PHE A 72 -11.38 1.49 -14.94
CA PHE A 72 -10.41 0.39 -15.07
C PHE A 72 -11.10 -0.93 -15.39
N ALA A 73 -12.35 -1.12 -14.95
CA ALA A 73 -13.15 -2.30 -15.23
C ALA A 73 -14.60 -1.95 -15.55
N SER A 74 -15.30 -2.89 -16.22
CA SER A 74 -16.75 -2.77 -16.46
C SER A 74 -17.51 -2.80 -15.13
N HIS A 75 -18.57 -1.98 -15.03
CA HIS A 75 -19.50 -2.05 -13.90
C HIS A 75 -20.15 -3.43 -13.72
N LYS A 76 -20.25 -4.23 -14.82
CA LYS A 76 -20.84 -5.57 -14.82
C LYS A 76 -19.84 -6.67 -14.46
N ALA A 77 -18.55 -6.38 -14.37
CA ALA A 77 -17.54 -7.36 -14.00
C ALA A 77 -17.70 -7.79 -12.52
N SER A 78 -17.13 -8.94 -12.18
CA SER A 78 -17.09 -9.39 -10.78
C SER A 78 -16.25 -8.44 -9.92
N ASP A 79 -16.44 -8.43 -8.60
CA ASP A 79 -15.65 -7.60 -7.70
C ASP A 79 -14.17 -7.99 -7.74
N GLY A 80 -13.87 -9.30 -7.89
CA GLY A 80 -12.50 -9.77 -8.07
C GLY A 80 -11.83 -9.21 -9.33
N ASP A 81 -12.52 -9.26 -10.48
CA ASP A 81 -11.99 -8.71 -11.74
C ASP A 81 -11.76 -7.20 -11.64
N LYS A 82 -12.69 -6.48 -10.99
CA LYS A 82 -12.55 -5.03 -10.77
C LYS A 82 -11.33 -4.70 -9.91
N ILE A 83 -11.13 -5.45 -8.83
CA ILE A 83 -9.96 -5.27 -7.95
C ILE A 83 -8.68 -5.60 -8.73
N GLY A 84 -8.67 -6.71 -9.47
CA GLY A 84 -7.55 -7.08 -10.35
C GLY A 84 -7.17 -5.95 -11.30
N ALA A 85 -8.16 -5.39 -12.01
CA ALA A 85 -7.94 -4.28 -12.94
C ALA A 85 -7.40 -3.00 -12.26
N LEU A 86 -7.82 -2.72 -11.03
CA LEU A 86 -7.25 -1.62 -10.24
C LEU A 86 -5.78 -1.87 -9.92
N LEU A 87 -5.44 -3.07 -9.45
CA LEU A 87 -4.06 -3.43 -9.13
C LEU A 87 -3.16 -3.38 -10.37
N GLU A 88 -3.64 -3.89 -11.51
CA GLU A 88 -2.93 -3.80 -12.79
C GLU A 88 -2.69 -2.35 -13.24
N ALA A 89 -3.68 -1.47 -13.07
CA ALA A 89 -3.54 -0.06 -13.39
C ALA A 89 -2.45 0.61 -12.53
N ILE A 90 -2.39 0.27 -11.23
CA ILE A 90 -1.34 0.76 -10.31
C ILE A 90 0.03 0.25 -10.75
N VAL A 91 0.17 -1.06 -11.04
CA VAL A 91 1.43 -1.65 -11.54
C VAL A 91 1.89 -0.98 -12.83
N LYS A 92 0.95 -0.77 -13.77
CA LYS A 92 1.27 -0.08 -15.02
C LYS A 92 1.79 1.32 -14.79
N LEU A 93 1.18 2.08 -13.87
CA LEU A 93 1.63 3.41 -13.51
C LEU A 93 3.02 3.39 -12.88
N GLN A 94 3.27 2.49 -11.92
CA GLN A 94 4.58 2.33 -11.27
C GLN A 94 5.68 2.04 -12.29
N ARG A 95 5.43 1.13 -13.24
CA ARG A 95 6.37 0.80 -14.31
C ARG A 95 6.61 1.97 -15.27
N THR A 96 5.55 2.70 -15.65
CA THR A 96 5.65 3.89 -16.51
C THR A 96 6.49 4.99 -15.87
N LEU A 97 6.45 5.09 -14.54
CA LEU A 97 7.23 6.06 -13.75
C LEU A 97 8.60 5.50 -13.33
N GLU A 98 8.96 4.30 -13.79
CA GLU A 98 10.21 3.61 -13.42
C GLU A 98 10.43 3.54 -11.90
N CYS A 99 9.34 3.41 -11.12
CA CYS A 99 9.42 3.28 -9.67
C CYS A 99 9.99 1.91 -9.28
N PRO A 100 11.03 1.83 -8.44
CA PRO A 100 11.43 0.58 -7.80
C PRO A 100 10.24 -0.06 -7.08
N MET A 101 9.99 -1.34 -7.33
CA MET A 101 8.86 -2.07 -6.73
C MET A 101 9.28 -2.90 -5.52
N THR A 102 10.58 -3.09 -5.33
CA THR A 102 11.18 -3.84 -4.21
C THR A 102 12.31 -3.05 -3.56
N LEU A 103 12.67 -3.44 -2.34
CA LEU A 103 13.85 -2.89 -1.65
C LEU A 103 15.14 -3.22 -2.40
N THR A 104 15.21 -4.41 -3.00
CA THR A 104 16.37 -4.81 -3.81
C THR A 104 16.53 -3.91 -5.03
N GLU A 105 15.44 -3.60 -5.75
CA GLU A 105 15.46 -2.65 -6.87
C GLU A 105 15.82 -1.22 -6.43
N PHE A 106 15.47 -0.84 -5.20
CA PHE A 106 15.87 0.44 -4.61
C PHE A 106 17.34 0.47 -4.18
N GLY A 107 18.02 -0.67 -4.07
CA GLY A 107 19.43 -0.79 -3.69
C GLY A 107 19.67 -1.27 -2.25
N VAL A 108 18.64 -1.77 -1.57
CA VAL A 108 18.75 -2.40 -0.24
C VAL A 108 18.67 -3.92 -0.41
N ASP A 109 19.75 -4.62 -0.12
CA ASP A 109 19.80 -6.08 -0.24
C ASP A 109 19.03 -6.80 0.88
N LYS A 110 18.74 -8.08 0.64
CA LYS A 110 17.99 -8.92 1.59
C LYS A 110 18.76 -9.15 2.89
N ALA A 111 20.09 -9.30 2.82
CA ALA A 111 20.91 -9.52 4.01
C ALA A 111 20.83 -8.32 4.97
N THR A 112 20.66 -7.12 4.44
CA THR A 112 20.48 -5.88 5.21
C THR A 112 19.04 -5.74 5.74
N SER A 113 18.04 -6.13 4.95
CA SER A 113 16.63 -5.88 5.26
C SER A 113 15.97 -6.98 6.10
N GLU A 114 16.25 -8.25 5.85
CA GLU A 114 15.62 -9.38 6.58
C GLU A 114 15.79 -9.33 8.11
N PRO A 115 16.98 -9.02 8.67
CA PRO A 115 17.15 -8.95 10.11
C PRO A 115 16.32 -7.85 10.80
N LYS A 116 15.85 -6.86 10.04
CA LYS A 116 15.06 -5.74 10.57
C LYS A 116 13.55 -5.95 10.51
N LEU A 117 13.07 -7.06 9.91
CA LEU A 117 11.64 -7.31 9.71
C LEU A 117 10.84 -7.28 11.01
N ASN A 118 11.31 -7.94 12.06
CA ASN A 118 10.63 -7.96 13.35
C ASN A 118 10.53 -6.54 13.94
N LEU A 119 11.64 -5.81 13.98
CA LEU A 119 11.67 -4.43 14.48
C LEU A 119 10.72 -3.51 13.69
N MET A 120 10.69 -3.65 12.36
CA MET A 120 9.79 -2.86 11.52
C MET A 120 8.33 -3.22 11.74
N ALA A 121 8.01 -4.51 11.92
CA ALA A 121 6.65 -4.95 12.21
C ALA A 121 6.16 -4.43 13.57
N ASP A 122 6.99 -4.55 14.63
CA ASP A 122 6.68 -4.02 15.96
C ASP A 122 6.38 -2.53 15.91
N ARG A 123 7.28 -1.75 15.30
CA ARG A 123 7.10 -0.29 15.18
C ARG A 123 5.92 0.12 14.30
N ALA A 124 5.61 -0.66 13.27
CA ALA A 124 4.43 -0.39 12.43
C ALA A 124 3.12 -0.64 13.20
N LEU A 125 3.09 -1.62 14.13
CA LEU A 125 1.94 -1.82 15.03
C LEU A 125 1.72 -0.66 16.00
N GLU A 126 2.80 0.00 16.43
CA GLU A 126 2.77 1.16 17.34
C GLU A 126 2.51 2.48 16.60
N ASP A 127 2.63 2.50 15.27
CA ASP A 127 2.45 3.71 14.48
C ASP A 127 0.99 4.21 14.53
N MET A 128 0.83 5.53 14.67
CA MET A 128 -0.49 6.14 14.77
C MET A 128 -1.40 5.88 13.56
N CYS A 129 -0.84 5.60 12.39
CA CYS A 129 -1.61 5.29 11.18
C CYS A 129 -2.23 3.90 11.22
N TYR A 130 -1.62 2.96 11.94
CA TYR A 130 -2.07 1.56 12.02
C TYR A 130 -3.55 1.43 12.40
N ARG A 131 -4.01 2.19 13.39
CA ARG A 131 -5.37 2.12 13.94
C ARG A 131 -6.49 2.44 12.94
N PHE A 132 -6.14 3.07 11.82
CA PHE A 132 -7.11 3.43 10.78
C PHE A 132 -7.22 2.37 9.68
N ASN A 133 -6.44 1.28 9.78
CA ASN A 133 -6.56 0.22 8.79
C ASN A 133 -7.92 -0.50 8.95
N PRO A 134 -8.63 -0.81 7.86
CA PRO A 134 -9.97 -1.40 7.92
C PRO A 134 -9.98 -2.85 8.47
N TYR A 135 -8.84 -3.50 8.56
CA TYR A 135 -8.66 -4.80 9.19
C TYR A 135 -7.40 -4.77 10.07
N PRO A 136 -7.49 -5.19 11.33
CA PRO A 136 -6.33 -5.21 12.23
C PRO A 136 -5.34 -6.29 11.78
N ALA A 137 -4.19 -5.86 11.26
CA ALA A 137 -3.10 -6.75 10.88
C ALA A 137 -2.30 -7.15 12.13
N ASN A 138 -1.96 -8.42 12.28
CA ASN A 138 -1.04 -8.83 13.34
C ASN A 138 0.43 -8.72 12.89
N HIS A 139 1.36 -9.00 13.80
CA HIS A 139 2.79 -8.95 13.54
C HIS A 139 3.22 -9.81 12.34
N ASP A 140 2.72 -11.05 12.26
CA ASP A 140 3.07 -11.97 11.19
C ASP A 140 2.48 -11.52 9.83
N ASP A 141 1.30 -10.91 9.83
CA ASP A 141 0.71 -10.30 8.63
C ASP A 141 1.65 -9.21 8.08
N LEU A 142 2.17 -8.32 8.95
CA LEU A 142 3.09 -7.25 8.55
C LEU A 142 4.42 -7.79 8.04
N ILE A 143 5.00 -8.80 8.69
CA ILE A 143 6.19 -9.50 8.19
C ILE A 143 5.92 -10.10 6.81
N GLY A 144 4.77 -10.77 6.64
CA GLY A 144 4.36 -11.34 5.36
C GLY A 144 4.24 -10.31 4.24
N LEU A 145 3.74 -9.12 4.57
CA LEU A 145 3.66 -8.00 3.63
C LEU A 145 5.05 -7.42 3.28
N TYR A 146 5.93 -7.23 4.28
CA TYR A 146 7.30 -6.78 4.01
C TYR A 146 8.08 -7.75 3.14
N LYS A 147 7.95 -9.07 3.36
CA LYS A 147 8.62 -10.09 2.55
C LYS A 147 8.26 -10.03 1.06
N LYS A 148 7.11 -9.45 0.71
CA LYS A 148 6.69 -9.30 -0.70
C LYS A 148 7.46 -8.21 -1.45
N ILE A 149 8.13 -7.32 -0.74
CA ILE A 149 8.90 -6.21 -1.30
C ILE A 149 10.41 -6.36 -1.11
N LEU A 150 10.89 -7.50 -0.59
CA LEU A 150 12.32 -7.85 -0.50
C LEU A 150 12.79 -8.41 -1.87
#